data_825b4ce68bb004b80b4f8a0a9328484b
#
_entry.id   825b4ce68bb004b80b4f8a0a9328484b
#
_cell.length_a   1.000
_cell.length_b   1.000
_cell.length_c   1.000
_cell.angle_alpha   90.00
_cell.angle_beta   90.00
_cell.angle_gamma   90.00
#
_symmetry.space_group_name_H-M   'P 1'
#
loop_
_entity.id
_entity.type
_entity.pdbx_description
1 polymer ?
#
loop_
_entity_poly.entity_id
_entity_poly.type
_entity_poly.pdbx_seq_one_letter_code
_entity_poly.pdbx_strand_id
1 'polypeptide(L)'
;SGKTTVMKEKIRNITPDLPSHKGVIAITFTKKASEELKKRCKENTHDTKRSYFGTIDSFCLNELIMPFLARIWGGSPSDCQIVKSLDSHQKLYLSKQYSSPTQDELVSDSGFKSLYDNGILWMSSFSALSLLILQNSVSAQRYIKARYSHVFIDEYQDSSEPQHKLFIQLFKLGLIATAVGDVDQSIFRFRGSEPKFLVGLTKDTTNFSHFKLDINHRCHPSIVNYASRVLDPDCHISS
;
A
#
# COMPACT_ATOMS: atom_id res chain seq x y z
N SER A 1 0.14 15.52 14.04
CA SER A 1 1.17 14.89 13.22
C SER A 1 1.13 15.44 11.80
N GLY A 2 2.27 15.78 11.23
CA GLY A 2 2.39 16.34 9.88
C GLY A 2 2.55 15.30 8.76
N LYS A 3 2.34 14.00 9.03
CA LYS A 3 2.59 12.88 8.09
C LYS A 3 2.03 13.13 6.69
N THR A 4 0.73 13.31 6.56
CA THR A 4 0.04 13.54 5.28
C THR A 4 0.47 14.86 4.61
N THR A 5 0.81 15.90 5.39
CA THR A 5 1.33 17.16 4.86
C THR A 5 2.71 16.97 4.24
N VAL A 6 3.61 16.25 4.91
CA VAL A 6 4.94 15.92 4.36
C VAL A 6 4.82 15.11 3.07
N MET A 7 3.91 14.13 3.04
CA MET A 7 3.65 13.36 1.84
C MET A 7 3.14 14.23 0.68
N LYS A 8 2.19 15.14 0.96
CA LYS A 8 1.69 16.11 -0.02
C LYS A 8 2.83 16.99 -0.57
N GLU A 9 3.65 17.57 0.29
CA GLU A 9 4.75 18.44 -0.14
C GLU A 9 5.80 17.67 -0.97
N LYS A 10 6.17 16.46 -0.55
CA LYS A 10 7.07 15.62 -1.35
C LYS A 10 6.51 15.34 -2.75
N ILE A 11 5.23 14.97 -2.87
CA ILE A 11 4.59 14.71 -4.15
C ILE A 11 4.60 15.98 -5.03
N ARG A 12 4.25 17.13 -4.46
CA ARG A 12 4.22 18.41 -5.17
C ARG A 12 5.60 18.86 -5.64
N ASN A 13 6.65 18.57 -4.88
CA ASN A 13 8.02 18.92 -5.25
C ASN A 13 8.58 17.99 -6.34
N ILE A 14 8.13 16.75 -6.41
CA ILE A 14 8.60 15.75 -7.37
C ILE A 14 7.89 15.88 -8.73
N THR A 15 6.58 16.10 -8.71
CA THR A 15 5.76 16.02 -9.93
C THR A 15 6.13 17.02 -11.04
N PRO A 16 6.59 18.26 -10.78
CA PRO A 16 7.02 19.18 -11.83
C PRO A 16 8.16 18.63 -12.69
N ASP A 17 9.10 17.91 -12.07
CA ASP A 17 10.30 17.40 -12.73
C ASP A 17 10.04 16.07 -13.49
N LEU A 18 8.85 15.49 -13.33
CA LEU A 18 8.50 14.27 -14.03
C LEU A 18 8.06 14.52 -15.47
N PRO A 19 8.43 13.62 -16.41
CA PRO A 19 7.85 13.62 -17.75
C PRO A 19 6.32 13.54 -17.70
N SER A 20 5.63 14.08 -18.69
CA SER A 20 4.16 14.16 -18.73
C SER A 20 3.45 12.80 -18.66
N HIS A 21 4.12 11.73 -19.10
CA HIS A 21 3.60 10.35 -19.06
C HIS A 21 3.87 9.62 -17.75
N LYS A 22 4.69 10.19 -16.85
CA LYS A 22 5.01 9.61 -15.55
C LYS A 22 4.22 10.26 -14.42
N GLY A 23 4.13 9.55 -13.29
CA GLY A 23 3.54 10.03 -12.06
C GLY A 23 4.13 9.33 -10.85
N VAL A 24 3.48 9.51 -9.72
CA VAL A 24 3.78 8.81 -8.46
C VAL A 24 2.61 7.90 -8.08
N ILE A 25 2.88 6.86 -7.31
CA ILE A 25 1.89 6.03 -6.64
C ILE A 25 1.73 6.59 -5.23
N ALA A 26 0.53 7.05 -4.86
CA ALA A 26 0.20 7.55 -3.54
C ALA A 26 -0.93 6.72 -2.94
N ILE A 27 -0.57 5.85 -2.00
CA ILE A 27 -1.47 4.90 -1.35
C ILE A 27 -1.78 5.37 0.06
N THR A 28 -3.07 5.35 0.41
CA THR A 28 -3.56 5.62 1.76
C THR A 28 -4.48 4.48 2.20
N PHE A 29 -4.71 4.38 3.51
CA PHE A 29 -5.51 3.30 4.09
C PHE A 29 -6.99 3.33 3.71
N THR A 30 -7.56 4.51 3.45
CA THR A 30 -8.97 4.67 3.09
C THR A 30 -9.16 5.46 1.80
N LYS A 31 -10.25 5.17 1.09
CA LYS A 31 -10.65 5.91 -0.12
C LYS A 31 -10.80 7.41 0.16
N LYS A 32 -11.44 7.78 1.29
CA LYS A 32 -11.60 9.17 1.69
C LYS A 32 -10.26 9.88 1.90
N ALA A 33 -9.28 9.23 2.55
CA ALA A 33 -7.95 9.79 2.75
C ALA A 33 -7.20 9.99 1.43
N SER A 34 -7.36 9.07 0.47
CA SER A 34 -6.73 9.19 -0.85
C SER A 34 -7.34 10.33 -1.68
N GLU A 35 -8.64 10.51 -1.62
CA GLU A 35 -9.34 11.62 -2.28
C GLU A 35 -8.91 12.98 -1.68
N GLU A 36 -8.80 13.07 -0.36
CA GLU A 36 -8.31 14.25 0.34
C GLU A 36 -6.85 14.55 -0.02
N LEU A 37 -5.97 13.56 -0.01
CA LEU A 37 -4.58 13.73 -0.42
C LEU A 37 -4.49 14.20 -1.87
N LYS A 38 -5.25 13.60 -2.78
CA LYS A 38 -5.32 14.00 -4.19
C LYS A 38 -5.77 15.45 -4.34
N LYS A 39 -6.83 15.85 -3.60
CA LYS A 39 -7.33 17.22 -3.59
C LYS A 39 -6.24 18.20 -3.16
N ARG A 40 -5.58 17.92 -2.03
CA ARG A 40 -4.50 18.75 -1.49
C ARG A 40 -3.29 18.83 -2.41
N CYS A 41 -2.93 17.75 -3.10
CA CYS A 41 -1.85 17.77 -4.08
C CYS A 41 -2.19 18.66 -5.28
N LYS A 42 -3.48 18.74 -5.67
CA LYS A 42 -3.96 19.55 -6.80
C LYS A 42 -4.30 21.01 -6.45
N GLU A 43 -4.19 21.42 -5.20
CA GLU A 43 -4.40 22.81 -4.79
C GLU A 43 -3.55 23.77 -5.64
N ASN A 44 -4.09 24.98 -5.90
CA ASN A 44 -3.44 26.00 -6.73
C ASN A 44 -3.08 25.51 -8.13
N THR A 45 -3.96 24.73 -8.75
CA THR A 45 -3.81 24.22 -10.13
C THR A 45 -2.55 23.36 -10.37
N HIS A 46 -1.98 22.80 -9.30
CA HIS A 46 -0.78 21.96 -9.41
C HIS A 46 -1.04 20.70 -10.25
N ASP A 47 -0.21 20.47 -11.25
CA ASP A 47 -0.29 19.30 -12.12
C ASP A 47 0.37 18.08 -11.46
N THR A 48 -0.43 17.11 -11.07
CA THR A 48 0.04 15.84 -10.49
C THR A 48 0.43 14.81 -11.55
N LYS A 49 0.46 15.19 -12.83
CA LYS A 49 0.79 14.31 -13.96
C LYS A 49 -0.07 13.05 -13.99
N ARG A 50 0.50 11.90 -14.33
CA ARG A 50 -0.17 10.59 -14.34
C ARG A 50 -0.15 9.88 -12.99
N SER A 51 -0.10 10.64 -11.89
CA SER A 51 -0.06 10.05 -10.54
C SER A 51 -1.32 9.29 -10.19
N TYR A 52 -1.11 8.17 -9.53
CA TYR A 52 -2.17 7.34 -8.96
C TYR A 52 -2.41 7.74 -7.50
N PHE A 53 -3.66 7.94 -7.12
CA PHE A 53 -4.11 8.17 -5.75
C PHE A 53 -5.21 7.17 -5.42
N GLY A 54 -5.04 6.34 -4.40
CA GLY A 54 -6.03 5.33 -4.05
C GLY A 54 -5.64 4.50 -2.83
N THR A 55 -6.42 3.44 -2.60
CA THR A 55 -6.06 2.38 -1.65
C THR A 55 -5.15 1.35 -2.32
N ILE A 56 -4.46 0.55 -1.52
CA ILE A 56 -3.59 -0.51 -2.05
C ILE A 56 -4.39 -1.52 -2.89
N ASP A 57 -5.59 -1.90 -2.42
CA ASP A 57 -6.43 -2.85 -3.16
C ASP A 57 -6.88 -2.29 -4.51
N SER A 58 -7.25 -1.00 -4.56
CA SER A 58 -7.63 -0.38 -5.83
C SER A 58 -6.42 -0.22 -6.77
N PHE A 59 -5.22 0.01 -6.24
CA PHE A 59 -3.99 0.00 -7.03
C PHE A 59 -3.71 -1.39 -7.62
N CYS A 60 -3.73 -2.42 -6.78
CA CYS A 60 -3.52 -3.80 -7.19
C CYS A 60 -4.51 -4.19 -8.29
N LEU A 61 -5.79 -3.90 -8.10
CA LEU A 61 -6.83 -4.25 -9.04
C LEU A 61 -6.64 -3.56 -10.40
N ASN A 62 -6.53 -2.22 -10.39
CA ASN A 62 -6.58 -1.44 -11.62
C ASN A 62 -5.27 -1.43 -12.41
N GLU A 63 -4.12 -1.45 -11.71
CA GLU A 63 -2.82 -1.30 -12.36
C GLU A 63 -2.12 -2.63 -12.63
N LEU A 64 -2.51 -3.71 -11.95
CA LEU A 64 -1.84 -5.00 -12.05
C LEU A 64 -2.79 -6.16 -12.38
N ILE A 65 -3.83 -6.38 -11.57
CA ILE A 65 -4.68 -7.58 -11.70
C ILE A 65 -5.47 -7.54 -13.02
N MET A 66 -6.27 -6.50 -13.23
CA MET A 66 -7.10 -6.39 -14.44
C MET A 66 -6.27 -6.40 -15.75
N PRO A 67 -5.12 -5.71 -15.85
CA PRO A 67 -4.35 -5.70 -17.07
C PRO A 67 -3.50 -6.94 -17.31
N PHE A 68 -3.09 -7.68 -16.27
CA PHE A 68 -2.03 -8.69 -16.42
C PHE A 68 -2.34 -10.08 -15.90
N LEU A 69 -3.34 -10.29 -15.03
CA LEU A 69 -3.60 -11.59 -14.38
C LEU A 69 -3.94 -12.67 -15.40
N ALA A 70 -4.74 -12.34 -16.41
CA ALA A 70 -5.11 -13.27 -17.48
C ALA A 70 -3.88 -13.84 -18.23
N ARG A 71 -2.78 -13.09 -18.30
CA ARG A 71 -1.53 -13.55 -18.92
C ARG A 71 -0.74 -14.52 -18.04
N ILE A 72 -0.98 -14.50 -16.75
CA ILE A 72 -0.30 -15.38 -15.76
C ILE A 72 -1.08 -16.67 -15.57
N TRP A 73 -2.39 -16.55 -15.38
CA TRP A 73 -3.25 -17.72 -15.09
C TRP A 73 -3.92 -18.33 -16.32
N GLY A 74 -3.87 -17.63 -17.46
CA GLY A 74 -4.61 -18.02 -18.68
C GLY A 74 -6.11 -17.77 -18.49
N GLY A 75 -6.81 -17.58 -19.58
CA GLY A 75 -8.23 -17.27 -19.51
C GLY A 75 -8.54 -15.86 -19.04
N SER A 76 -9.73 -15.40 -19.37
CA SER A 76 -10.30 -14.17 -18.83
C SER A 76 -11.77 -14.46 -18.65
N PRO A 77 -12.28 -14.62 -17.42
CA PRO A 77 -13.71 -14.75 -17.21
C PRO A 77 -14.41 -13.52 -17.79
N SER A 78 -15.58 -13.73 -18.43
CA SER A 78 -16.36 -12.66 -19.07
C SER A 78 -16.75 -11.58 -18.08
N ASP A 79 -17.03 -11.97 -16.82
CA ASP A 79 -17.39 -11.11 -15.71
C ASP A 79 -16.61 -11.50 -14.46
N CYS A 80 -16.00 -10.52 -13.81
CA CYS A 80 -15.30 -10.71 -12.55
C CYS A 80 -16.03 -10.00 -11.42
N GLN A 81 -16.55 -10.77 -10.46
CA GLN A 81 -17.10 -10.26 -9.23
C GLN A 81 -15.99 -10.05 -8.18
N ILE A 82 -15.88 -8.82 -7.69
CA ILE A 82 -14.96 -8.50 -6.60
C ILE A 82 -15.66 -8.72 -5.26
N VAL A 83 -15.13 -9.63 -4.44
CA VAL A 83 -15.69 -9.94 -3.12
C VAL A 83 -14.72 -9.55 -2.00
N LYS A 84 -15.25 -8.96 -0.93
CA LYS A 84 -14.48 -8.63 0.28
C LYS A 84 -14.26 -9.84 1.17
N SER A 85 -15.25 -10.72 1.23
CA SER A 85 -15.21 -11.98 1.98
C SER A 85 -15.80 -13.09 1.13
N LEU A 86 -15.20 -14.27 1.22
CA LEU A 86 -15.73 -15.47 0.58
C LEU A 86 -16.91 -16.01 1.40
N ASP A 87 -17.97 -16.41 0.72
CA ASP A 87 -19.08 -17.14 1.31
C ASP A 87 -18.70 -18.62 1.58
N SER A 88 -19.64 -19.39 2.16
CA SER A 88 -19.38 -20.78 2.52
C SER A 88 -19.08 -21.68 1.31
N HIS A 89 -19.71 -21.44 0.16
CA HIS A 89 -19.49 -22.20 -1.07
C HIS A 89 -18.15 -21.84 -1.71
N GLN A 90 -17.81 -20.53 -1.77
CA GLN A 90 -16.55 -20.06 -2.32
C GLN A 90 -15.34 -20.53 -1.51
N LYS A 91 -15.48 -20.65 -0.19
CA LYS A 91 -14.43 -21.20 0.69
C LYS A 91 -14.08 -22.64 0.38
N LEU A 92 -14.99 -23.42 -0.19
CA LEU A 92 -14.74 -24.83 -0.55
C LEU A 92 -13.72 -24.99 -1.69
N TYR A 93 -13.48 -23.95 -2.48
CA TYR A 93 -12.40 -23.97 -3.48
C TYR A 93 -11.00 -24.00 -2.83
N LEU A 94 -10.86 -23.43 -1.63
CA LEU A 94 -9.57 -23.26 -0.96
C LEU A 94 -9.25 -24.46 -0.05
N SER A 95 -7.98 -24.86 0.01
CA SER A 95 -7.49 -25.96 0.82
C SER A 95 -7.60 -25.71 2.33
N LYS A 96 -7.61 -24.44 2.75
CA LYS A 96 -7.73 -23.99 4.14
C LYS A 96 -8.36 -22.60 4.24
N GLN A 97 -8.57 -22.12 5.46
CA GLN A 97 -8.99 -20.73 5.67
C GLN A 97 -7.78 -19.78 5.61
N TYR A 98 -7.92 -18.70 4.88
CA TYR A 98 -6.96 -17.63 4.77
C TYR A 98 -7.57 -16.31 5.26
N SER A 99 -6.77 -15.45 5.87
CA SER A 99 -7.14 -14.06 6.21
C SER A 99 -6.50 -13.06 5.25
N SER A 100 -5.21 -13.23 4.99
CA SER A 100 -4.39 -12.44 4.07
C SER A 100 -3.38 -13.37 3.41
N PRO A 101 -3.75 -14.04 2.31
CA PRO A 101 -2.90 -15.05 1.69
C PRO A 101 -1.60 -14.44 1.18
N THR A 102 -0.51 -15.16 1.38
CA THR A 102 0.79 -14.83 0.82
C THR A 102 0.90 -15.29 -0.64
N GLN A 103 1.93 -14.84 -1.34
CA GLN A 103 2.17 -15.29 -2.72
C GLN A 103 2.45 -16.80 -2.79
N ASP A 104 3.20 -17.35 -1.84
CA ASP A 104 3.53 -18.78 -1.81
C ASP A 104 2.27 -19.62 -1.60
N GLU A 105 1.33 -19.15 -0.78
CA GLU A 105 0.03 -19.77 -0.59
C GLU A 105 -0.84 -19.71 -1.85
N LEU A 106 -0.80 -18.58 -2.59
CA LEU A 106 -1.51 -18.48 -3.88
C LEU A 106 -0.99 -19.47 -4.92
N VAL A 107 0.31 -19.73 -4.93
CA VAL A 107 0.95 -20.68 -5.87
C VAL A 107 0.68 -22.11 -5.45
N SER A 108 0.70 -22.41 -4.15
CA SER A 108 0.52 -23.76 -3.61
C SER A 108 -0.94 -24.23 -3.58
N ASP A 109 -1.91 -23.30 -3.52
CA ASP A 109 -3.34 -23.63 -3.47
C ASP A 109 -4.03 -23.27 -4.81
N SER A 110 -4.30 -24.28 -5.64
CA SER A 110 -4.98 -24.11 -6.92
C SER A 110 -6.41 -23.56 -6.81
N GLY A 111 -6.98 -23.55 -5.60
CA GLY A 111 -8.30 -22.98 -5.34
C GLY A 111 -8.42 -21.53 -5.66
N PHE A 112 -7.33 -20.74 -5.51
CA PHE A 112 -7.32 -19.33 -5.91
C PHE A 112 -7.50 -19.15 -7.42
N LYS A 113 -6.86 -20.03 -8.24
CA LYS A 113 -7.08 -20.03 -9.68
C LYS A 113 -8.49 -20.47 -10.02
N SER A 114 -9.02 -21.48 -9.32
CA SER A 114 -10.41 -21.93 -9.51
C SER A 114 -11.42 -20.82 -9.18
N LEU A 115 -11.21 -20.02 -8.14
CA LEU A 115 -12.04 -18.85 -7.86
C LEU A 115 -12.02 -17.87 -9.04
N TYR A 116 -10.83 -17.55 -9.55
CA TYR A 116 -10.67 -16.67 -10.71
C TYR A 116 -11.36 -17.21 -11.96
N ASP A 117 -11.17 -18.49 -12.28
CA ASP A 117 -11.79 -19.15 -13.44
C ASP A 117 -13.34 -19.12 -13.36
N ASN A 118 -13.90 -19.08 -12.14
CA ASN A 118 -15.32 -18.87 -11.87
C ASN A 118 -15.72 -17.40 -11.74
N GLY A 119 -14.88 -16.46 -12.15
CA GLY A 119 -15.17 -15.04 -12.13
C GLY A 119 -15.16 -14.40 -10.76
N ILE A 120 -14.45 -14.98 -9.77
CA ILE A 120 -14.39 -14.46 -8.40
C ILE A 120 -12.99 -13.92 -8.11
N LEU A 121 -12.91 -12.63 -7.77
CA LEU A 121 -11.69 -11.97 -7.30
C LEU A 121 -11.85 -11.58 -5.83
N TRP A 122 -11.12 -12.26 -4.96
CA TRP A 122 -11.15 -12.02 -3.52
C TRP A 122 -10.14 -10.92 -3.12
N MET A 123 -10.64 -9.82 -2.54
CA MET A 123 -9.83 -8.62 -2.23
C MET A 123 -8.61 -8.92 -1.36
N SER A 124 -8.73 -9.81 -0.36
CA SER A 124 -7.59 -10.14 0.52
C SER A 124 -6.41 -10.78 -0.20
N SER A 125 -6.60 -11.31 -1.40
CA SER A 125 -5.53 -11.87 -2.24
C SER A 125 -4.85 -10.86 -3.16
N PHE A 126 -5.34 -9.62 -3.26
CA PHE A 126 -4.91 -8.67 -4.29
C PHE A 126 -3.43 -8.31 -4.22
N SER A 127 -2.89 -8.08 -3.03
CA SER A 127 -1.47 -7.74 -2.87
C SER A 127 -0.56 -8.92 -3.25
N ALA A 128 -0.95 -10.14 -2.89
CA ALA A 128 -0.22 -11.35 -3.25
C ALA A 128 -0.32 -11.65 -4.75
N LEU A 129 -1.50 -11.47 -5.37
CA LEU A 129 -1.68 -11.57 -6.84
C LEU A 129 -0.82 -10.53 -7.58
N SER A 130 -0.79 -9.31 -7.09
CA SER A 130 0.02 -8.23 -7.66
C SER A 130 1.51 -8.53 -7.59
N LEU A 131 1.96 -9.10 -6.48
CA LEU A 131 3.34 -9.56 -6.31
C LEU A 131 3.66 -10.69 -7.29
N LEU A 132 2.78 -11.69 -7.42
CA LEU A 132 2.90 -12.79 -8.38
C LEU A 132 3.02 -12.25 -9.81
N ILE A 133 2.18 -11.29 -10.20
CA ILE A 133 2.21 -10.65 -11.51
C ILE A 133 3.54 -9.94 -11.74
N LEU A 134 4.00 -9.12 -10.79
CA LEU A 134 5.25 -8.38 -10.94
C LEU A 134 6.47 -9.28 -10.99
N GLN A 135 6.45 -10.46 -10.38
CA GLN A 135 7.57 -11.40 -10.44
C GLN A 135 7.59 -12.21 -11.74
N ASN A 136 6.43 -12.48 -12.35
CA ASN A 136 6.32 -13.37 -13.50
C ASN A 136 6.03 -12.66 -14.83
N SER A 137 5.78 -11.35 -14.83
CA SER A 137 5.44 -10.59 -16.04
C SER A 137 6.40 -9.43 -16.28
N VAL A 138 7.29 -9.60 -17.25
CA VAL A 138 8.17 -8.51 -17.73
C VAL A 138 7.35 -7.32 -18.26
N SER A 139 6.20 -7.58 -18.88
CA SER A 139 5.29 -6.53 -19.36
C SER A 139 4.74 -5.68 -18.23
N ALA A 140 4.33 -6.31 -17.10
CA ALA A 140 3.86 -5.59 -15.92
C ALA A 140 4.99 -4.76 -15.28
N GLN A 141 6.19 -5.33 -15.18
CA GLN A 141 7.36 -4.59 -14.69
C GLN A 141 7.67 -3.36 -15.54
N ARG A 142 7.70 -3.52 -16.86
CA ARG A 142 7.93 -2.42 -17.81
C ARG A 142 6.84 -1.35 -17.72
N TYR A 143 5.58 -1.77 -17.60
CA TYR A 143 4.45 -0.86 -17.43
C TYR A 143 4.61 0.00 -16.18
N ILE A 144 4.86 -0.60 -15.01
CA ILE A 144 5.05 0.12 -13.76
C ILE A 144 6.24 1.08 -13.84
N LYS A 145 7.40 0.64 -14.36
CA LYS A 145 8.59 1.50 -14.53
C LYS A 145 8.38 2.66 -15.49
N ALA A 146 7.62 2.45 -16.57
CA ALA A 146 7.33 3.50 -17.55
C ALA A 146 6.37 4.55 -16.98
N ARG A 147 5.41 4.12 -16.16
CA ARG A 147 4.33 4.97 -15.64
C ARG A 147 4.65 5.67 -14.34
N TYR A 148 5.45 5.06 -13.47
CA TYR A 148 5.68 5.56 -12.11
C TYR A 148 7.17 5.71 -11.80
N SER A 149 7.49 6.75 -11.01
CA SER A 149 8.84 7.04 -10.52
C SER A 149 8.97 6.81 -9.01
N HIS A 150 7.89 7.03 -8.27
CA HIS A 150 7.88 6.95 -6.81
C HIS A 150 6.67 6.19 -6.32
N VAL A 151 6.80 5.55 -5.14
CA VAL A 151 5.69 4.98 -4.38
C VAL A 151 5.68 5.53 -2.97
N PHE A 152 4.52 6.02 -2.55
CA PHE A 152 4.23 6.53 -1.22
C PHE A 152 3.14 5.68 -0.58
N ILE A 153 3.36 5.19 0.63
CA ILE A 153 2.32 4.51 1.43
C ILE A 153 2.19 5.22 2.76
N ASP A 154 0.97 5.70 3.07
CA ASP A 154 0.59 6.27 4.37
C ASP A 154 0.09 5.17 5.31
N GLU A 155 0.19 5.40 6.62
CA GLU A 155 -0.17 4.47 7.70
C GLU A 155 0.48 3.08 7.53
N TYR A 156 1.77 3.07 7.20
CA TYR A 156 2.50 1.84 6.85
C TYR A 156 2.55 0.80 7.98
N GLN A 157 2.41 1.22 9.25
CA GLN A 157 2.33 0.31 10.40
C GLN A 157 1.15 -0.67 10.31
N ASP A 158 0.13 -0.34 9.51
CA ASP A 158 -1.04 -1.19 9.30
C ASP A 158 -0.94 -2.12 8.09
N SER A 159 0.23 -2.19 7.46
CA SER A 159 0.48 -3.06 6.30
C SER A 159 0.54 -4.53 6.69
N SER A 160 -0.08 -5.38 5.88
CA SER A 160 0.08 -6.84 5.95
C SER A 160 1.38 -7.29 5.27
N GLU A 161 1.78 -8.55 5.50
CA GLU A 161 2.97 -9.12 4.86
C GLU A 161 2.94 -9.05 3.32
N PRO A 162 1.84 -9.43 2.62
CA PRO A 162 1.78 -9.30 1.16
C PRO A 162 1.90 -7.84 0.69
N GLN A 163 1.34 -6.89 1.43
CA GLN A 163 1.44 -5.46 1.11
C GLN A 163 2.88 -4.95 1.28
N HIS A 164 3.54 -5.35 2.37
CA HIS A 164 4.96 -5.04 2.58
C HIS A 164 5.83 -5.63 1.46
N LYS A 165 5.64 -6.90 1.11
CA LYS A 165 6.37 -7.55 0.02
C LYS A 165 6.14 -6.84 -1.33
N LEU A 166 4.91 -6.39 -1.60
CA LEU A 166 4.60 -5.62 -2.80
C LEU A 166 5.34 -4.27 -2.82
N PHE A 167 5.36 -3.54 -1.70
CA PHE A 167 6.12 -2.30 -1.56
C PHE A 167 7.60 -2.50 -1.84
N ILE A 168 8.22 -3.53 -1.25
CA ILE A 168 9.62 -3.88 -1.48
C ILE A 168 9.86 -4.29 -2.94
N GLN A 169 8.91 -4.97 -3.58
CA GLN A 169 9.01 -5.32 -5.00
C GLN A 169 9.00 -4.08 -5.90
N LEU A 170 8.15 -3.10 -5.60
CA LEU A 170 8.13 -1.81 -6.32
C LEU A 170 9.46 -1.06 -6.15
N PHE A 171 10.02 -1.04 -4.94
CA PHE A 171 11.36 -0.49 -4.68
C PHE A 171 12.43 -1.22 -5.50
N LYS A 172 12.46 -2.55 -5.50
CA LYS A 172 13.41 -3.37 -6.29
C LYS A 172 13.27 -3.14 -7.80
N LEU A 173 12.10 -2.77 -8.27
CA LEU A 173 11.89 -2.36 -9.66
C LEU A 173 12.51 -0.99 -10.00
N GLY A 174 13.03 -0.26 -9.02
CA GLY A 174 13.70 1.03 -9.17
C GLY A 174 12.81 2.25 -8.92
N LEU A 175 11.62 2.08 -8.31
CA LEU A 175 10.85 3.22 -7.82
C LEU A 175 11.48 3.74 -6.51
N ILE A 176 11.49 5.05 -6.33
CA ILE A 176 11.86 5.65 -5.04
C ILE A 176 10.71 5.43 -4.07
N ALA A 177 10.96 4.68 -2.99
CA ALA A 177 9.91 4.23 -2.08
C ALA A 177 9.92 5.05 -0.78
N THR A 178 8.74 5.52 -0.37
CA THR A 178 8.54 6.26 0.88
C THR A 178 7.41 5.63 1.69
N ALA A 179 7.74 5.11 2.87
CA ALA A 179 6.78 4.65 3.84
C ALA A 179 6.57 5.71 4.93
N VAL A 180 5.33 6.04 5.22
CA VAL A 180 4.94 7.00 6.25
C VAL A 180 4.07 6.28 7.26
N GLY A 181 4.39 6.37 8.55
CA GLY A 181 3.64 5.65 9.57
C GLY A 181 4.02 6.07 10.98
N ASP A 182 3.35 5.46 11.95
CA ASP A 182 3.57 5.66 13.38
C ASP A 182 3.34 4.32 14.09
N VAL A 183 4.40 3.76 14.66
CA VAL A 183 4.35 2.43 15.30
C VAL A 183 3.41 2.43 16.51
N ASP A 184 3.32 3.55 17.22
CA ASP A 184 2.48 3.70 18.42
C ASP A 184 0.97 3.80 18.08
N GLN A 185 0.64 4.09 16.82
CA GLN A 185 -0.75 4.14 16.34
C GLN A 185 -1.25 2.83 15.73
N SER A 186 -0.49 1.74 15.81
CA SER A 186 -0.91 0.45 15.27
C SER A 186 -2.03 -0.20 16.08
N ILE A 187 -3.26 -0.13 15.60
CA ILE A 187 -4.46 -0.69 16.24
C ILE A 187 -5.07 -1.86 15.49
N PHE A 188 -4.58 -2.19 14.28
CA PHE A 188 -5.17 -3.20 13.39
C PHE A 188 -4.42 -4.56 13.40
N ARG A 189 -3.69 -4.90 14.46
CA ARG A 189 -3.00 -6.19 14.59
C ARG A 189 -3.91 -7.39 14.35
N PHE A 190 -5.18 -7.31 14.76
CA PHE A 190 -6.18 -8.36 14.56
C PHE A 190 -6.55 -8.61 13.07
N ARG A 191 -6.16 -7.71 12.15
CA ARG A 191 -6.34 -7.86 10.70
C ARG A 191 -5.06 -8.33 9.97
N GLY A 192 -4.05 -8.80 10.70
CA GLY A 192 -2.77 -9.24 10.14
C GLY A 192 -1.82 -8.09 9.81
N SER A 193 -2.08 -6.87 10.32
CA SER A 193 -1.10 -5.78 10.25
C SER A 193 0.05 -6.02 11.24
N GLU A 194 1.27 -5.73 10.80
CA GLU A 194 2.46 -5.97 11.57
C GLU A 194 3.37 -4.74 11.60
N PRO A 195 3.37 -3.98 12.73
CA PRO A 195 4.25 -2.82 12.91
C PRO A 195 5.73 -3.15 12.68
N LYS A 196 6.10 -4.43 12.82
CA LYS A 196 7.47 -4.90 12.55
C LYS A 196 7.99 -4.53 11.17
N PHE A 197 7.11 -4.41 10.17
CA PHE A 197 7.52 -4.04 8.82
C PHE A 197 8.01 -2.59 8.74
N LEU A 198 7.32 -1.66 9.40
CA LEU A 198 7.78 -0.28 9.50
C LEU A 198 9.10 -0.20 10.28
N VAL A 199 9.19 -0.89 11.42
CA VAL A 199 10.43 -0.98 12.22
C VAL A 199 11.56 -1.62 11.42
N GLY A 200 11.27 -2.62 10.57
CA GLY A 200 12.24 -3.23 9.68
C GLY A 200 12.84 -2.23 8.69
N LEU A 201 12.00 -1.36 8.09
CA LEU A 201 12.49 -0.32 7.18
C LEU A 201 13.38 0.71 7.90
N THR A 202 13.08 1.07 9.14
CA THR A 202 13.93 2.03 9.90
C THR A 202 15.28 1.44 10.27
N LYS A 203 15.40 0.12 10.36
CA LYS A 203 16.66 -0.60 10.64
C LYS A 203 17.51 -0.87 9.40
N ASP A 204 16.88 -0.88 8.22
CA ASP A 204 17.58 -1.08 6.93
C ASP A 204 18.17 0.25 6.44
N THR A 205 19.24 0.69 7.10
CA THR A 205 19.94 1.94 6.78
C THR A 205 20.71 1.90 5.46
N THR A 206 20.86 0.72 4.86
CA THR A 206 21.51 0.56 3.54
C THR A 206 20.59 1.03 2.42
N ASN A 207 19.29 0.73 2.50
CA ASN A 207 18.32 1.00 1.45
C ASN A 207 17.40 2.19 1.76
N PHE A 208 17.20 2.51 3.03
CA PHE A 208 16.24 3.53 3.46
C PHE A 208 16.88 4.55 4.42
N SER A 209 16.56 5.83 4.19
CA SER A 209 16.85 6.91 5.14
C SER A 209 15.65 7.11 6.05
N HIS A 210 15.89 7.19 7.36
CA HIS A 210 14.84 7.39 8.36
C HIS A 210 14.75 8.85 8.78
N PHE A 211 13.55 9.40 8.79
CA PHE A 211 13.23 10.75 9.22
C PHE A 211 12.12 10.71 10.28
N LYS A 212 12.33 11.39 11.39
CA LYS A 212 11.33 11.52 12.46
C LYS A 212 10.62 12.86 12.39
N LEU A 213 9.31 12.86 12.63
CA LEU A 213 8.50 14.07 12.73
C LEU A 213 8.21 14.33 14.20
N ASP A 214 8.97 15.23 14.84
CA ASP A 214 8.92 15.47 16.27
C ASP A 214 7.91 16.56 16.66
N ILE A 215 7.46 17.39 15.72
CA ILE A 215 6.55 18.50 16.00
C ILE A 215 5.09 18.08 15.83
N ASN A 216 4.30 18.28 16.88
CA ASN A 216 2.85 18.07 16.83
C ASN A 216 2.14 19.39 16.49
N HIS A 217 1.52 19.43 15.29
CA HIS A 217 0.73 20.57 14.82
C HIS A 217 -0.78 20.37 14.96
N ARG A 218 -1.25 19.28 15.58
CA ARG A 218 -2.69 18.92 15.62
C ARG A 218 -3.34 19.17 16.96
N CYS A 219 -2.67 18.77 18.03
CA CYS A 219 -3.26 18.76 19.36
C CYS A 219 -2.65 19.85 20.24
N HIS A 220 -3.45 20.37 21.18
CA HIS A 220 -2.96 21.27 22.21
C HIS A 220 -1.84 20.59 23.03
N PRO A 221 -0.80 21.32 23.49
CA PRO A 221 0.31 20.74 24.26
C PRO A 221 -0.09 19.87 25.44
N SER A 222 -1.15 20.24 26.17
CA SER A 222 -1.65 19.44 27.31
C SER A 222 -2.10 18.03 26.91
N ILE A 223 -2.71 17.87 25.72
CA ILE A 223 -3.13 16.55 25.19
C ILE A 223 -1.91 15.74 24.79
N VAL A 224 -0.93 16.38 24.18
CA VAL A 224 0.35 15.73 23.80
C VAL A 224 1.07 15.22 25.05
N ASN A 225 1.22 16.08 26.05
CA ASN A 225 1.88 15.74 27.33
C ASN A 225 1.17 14.57 28.05
N TYR A 226 -0.17 14.56 28.05
CA TYR A 226 -0.92 13.46 28.62
C TYR A 226 -0.68 12.15 27.87
N ALA A 227 -0.79 12.17 26.52
CA ALA A 227 -0.58 11.00 25.70
C ALA A 227 0.86 10.45 25.80
N SER A 228 1.87 11.34 25.86
CA SER A 228 3.27 10.94 26.01
C SER A 228 3.53 10.24 27.34
N ARG A 229 2.92 10.71 28.45
CA ARG A 229 3.02 10.05 29.76
C ARG A 229 2.35 8.68 29.83
N VAL A 230 1.35 8.43 28.98
CA VAL A 230 0.72 7.10 28.88
C VAL A 230 1.66 6.11 28.18
N LEU A 231 2.44 6.59 27.20
CA LEU A 231 3.41 5.76 26.46
C LEU A 231 4.72 5.59 27.22
N ASP A 232 5.18 6.65 27.88
CA ASP A 232 6.39 6.68 28.69
C ASP A 232 6.14 7.56 29.94
N PRO A 233 5.91 6.95 31.12
CA PRO A 233 5.64 7.67 32.37
C PRO A 233 6.73 8.64 32.78
N ASP A 234 7.98 8.41 32.38
CA ASP A 234 9.14 9.24 32.69
C ASP A 234 9.39 10.34 31.64
N CYS A 235 8.56 10.43 30.62
CA CYS A 235 8.68 11.44 29.56
C CYS A 235 8.30 12.83 30.08
N HIS A 236 9.31 13.71 30.24
CA HIS A 236 9.14 15.13 30.50
C HIS A 236 9.24 15.92 29.19
N ILE A 237 8.10 16.24 28.55
CA ILE A 237 8.09 17.18 27.43
C ILE A 237 8.05 18.58 28.03
N SER A 238 9.13 19.35 27.85
CA SER A 238 9.17 20.76 28.14
C SER A 238 8.14 21.51 27.32
N SER A 239 7.30 22.27 27.96
CA SER A 239 6.30 23.19 27.41
C SER A 239 6.93 24.28 26.54
#